data_b0808ed768d0870e4a60727d48cfef68
#
_entry.id   b0808ed768d0870e4a60727d48cfef68
#
_cell.length_a   1.000
_cell.length_b   1.000
_cell.length_c   1.000
_cell.angle_alpha   90.00
_cell.angle_beta   90.00
_cell.angle_gamma   90.00
#
_symmetry.space_group_name_H-M   'P 1'
#
loop_
_entity.id
_entity.type
_entity.pdbx_description
1 polymer ?
#
loop_
_entity_poly.entity_id
_entity_poly.type
_entity_poly.pdbx_seq_one_letter_code
_entity_poly.pdbx_strand_id
1 'polypeptide(L)'
;VHKTTAWPLALAAICLIVYASLYPFSDWRDQGISPFRFLTAPLPQYWTGFDVGANLLGYAPLGFLLALSALRSRRVSWAVTVAVLASGLLSLAMETLQSYLPVRIPSNVDLLLNTLGAWLGACFAWALEKTGVVDRWSRFRARWFAHDARGALVLLLLWPVALLFPASVPMGLGQVFERLEAALADALVDTPFLQWMPMRDMELQPLVPLAELICVALGALIPCLLGYCVIRTLWQRTAFSAAVVATGIGASALSAALSYGPDHAWAWLDIPVQAGIGLAAVLALLLLPIPRRAAAALALLALAIHLGLLNQAPADPYFAQTLQTWEQGRFIRFHGVVQWLGWLWPYAALLYVLVRVSGREPRA
;
A
#
# COMPACT_ATOMS: atom_id res chain seq x y z
N VAL A 1 -3.05 7.03 -27.84
CA VAL A 1 -2.45 6.18 -26.81
C VAL A 1 -3.38 6.15 -25.62
N HIS A 2 -4.05 5.02 -25.38
CA HIS A 2 -4.91 4.88 -24.19
C HIS A 2 -4.01 4.81 -22.95
N LYS A 3 -3.96 5.90 -22.20
CA LYS A 3 -3.24 5.95 -20.92
C LYS A 3 -3.91 4.98 -19.93
N THR A 4 -3.23 3.91 -19.52
CA THR A 4 -3.76 2.92 -18.57
C THR A 4 -3.25 3.17 -17.15
N THR A 5 -3.97 2.72 -16.13
CA THR A 5 -3.50 2.73 -14.74
C THR A 5 -2.47 1.62 -14.47
N ALA A 6 -2.29 0.69 -15.42
CA ALA A 6 -1.36 -0.43 -15.26
C ALA A 6 0.10 0.03 -15.11
N TRP A 7 0.52 1.09 -15.83
CA TRP A 7 1.89 1.57 -15.75
C TRP A 7 2.27 2.16 -14.38
N PRO A 8 1.49 3.08 -13.76
CA PRO A 8 1.79 3.54 -12.40
C PRO A 8 1.77 2.42 -11.35
N LEU A 9 0.86 1.46 -11.50
CA LEU A 9 0.81 0.30 -10.61
C LEU A 9 2.01 -0.64 -10.82
N ALA A 10 2.48 -0.83 -12.06
CA ALA A 10 3.70 -1.59 -12.33
C ALA A 10 4.93 -0.92 -11.68
N LEU A 11 5.03 0.41 -11.75
CA LEU A 11 6.10 1.15 -11.09
C LEU A 11 6.03 0.98 -9.57
N ALA A 12 4.84 1.08 -8.99
CA ALA A 12 4.64 0.81 -7.56
C ALA A 12 5.08 -0.63 -7.20
N ALA A 13 4.69 -1.63 -8.00
CA ALA A 13 5.11 -3.01 -7.79
C ALA A 13 6.63 -3.18 -7.88
N ILE A 14 7.31 -2.51 -8.81
CA ILE A 14 8.79 -2.50 -8.90
C ILE A 14 9.39 -1.92 -7.60
N CYS A 15 8.91 -0.77 -7.15
CA CYS A 15 9.41 -0.15 -5.91
C CYS A 15 9.21 -1.07 -4.70
N LEU A 16 8.07 -1.75 -4.62
CA LEU A 16 7.77 -2.70 -3.56
C LEU A 16 8.69 -3.92 -3.60
N ILE A 17 8.97 -4.46 -4.79
CA ILE A 17 9.90 -5.58 -4.98
C ILE A 17 11.32 -5.16 -4.57
N VAL A 18 11.79 -4.01 -5.04
CA VAL A 18 13.13 -3.48 -4.68
C VAL A 18 13.24 -3.34 -3.17
N TYR A 19 12.23 -2.74 -2.53
CA TYR A 19 12.20 -2.59 -1.09
C TYR A 19 12.25 -3.95 -0.38
N ALA A 20 11.35 -4.87 -0.71
CA ALA A 20 11.27 -6.19 -0.06
C ALA A 20 12.54 -7.02 -0.27
N SER A 21 13.19 -6.90 -1.43
CA SER A 21 14.39 -7.64 -1.76
C SER A 21 15.63 -7.12 -1.06
N LEU A 22 15.75 -5.80 -0.87
CA LEU A 22 16.99 -5.16 -0.41
C LEU A 22 16.92 -4.61 1.03
N TYR A 23 15.74 -4.66 1.67
CA TYR A 23 15.63 -4.28 3.08
C TYR A 23 16.55 -5.16 3.96
N PRO A 24 17.30 -4.59 4.95
CA PRO A 24 17.16 -3.26 5.56
C PRO A 24 18.01 -2.14 4.92
N PHE A 25 18.60 -2.33 3.78
CA PHE A 25 19.47 -1.37 3.07
C PHE A 25 20.76 -0.96 3.82
N SER A 26 21.12 -1.69 4.85
CA SER A 26 22.30 -1.47 5.67
C SER A 26 23.38 -2.53 5.43
N ASP A 27 24.60 -2.28 5.89
CA ASP A 27 25.72 -3.22 5.89
C ASP A 27 26.18 -3.71 4.51
N TRP A 28 25.99 -2.89 3.48
CA TRP A 28 26.46 -3.19 2.14
C TRP A 28 27.98 -3.37 2.14
N ARG A 29 28.43 -4.54 1.73
CA ARG A 29 29.87 -4.86 1.64
C ARG A 29 30.15 -5.92 0.59
N ASP A 30 31.33 -5.86 0.01
CA ASP A 30 31.85 -6.97 -0.78
C ASP A 30 32.13 -8.16 0.15
N GLN A 31 31.51 -9.29 -0.15
CA GLN A 31 31.67 -10.53 0.62
C GLN A 31 32.80 -11.43 0.07
N GLY A 32 33.55 -10.96 -0.93
CA GLY A 32 34.62 -11.73 -1.58
C GLY A 32 34.11 -12.87 -2.46
N ILE A 33 32.82 -12.83 -2.84
CA ILE A 33 32.12 -13.85 -3.65
C ILE A 33 31.66 -13.20 -4.95
N SER A 34 31.83 -13.90 -6.11
CA SER A 34 31.29 -13.38 -7.36
C SER A 34 29.80 -13.13 -7.25
N PRO A 35 29.30 -11.94 -7.63
CA PRO A 35 27.86 -11.58 -7.54
C PRO A 35 26.94 -12.51 -8.33
N PHE A 36 27.46 -13.27 -9.30
CA PHE A 36 26.71 -14.21 -10.12
C PHE A 36 26.91 -15.66 -9.71
N ARG A 37 27.61 -15.93 -8.61
CA ARG A 37 27.87 -17.31 -8.13
C ARG A 37 26.59 -18.10 -7.88
N PHE A 38 25.51 -17.44 -7.45
CA PHE A 38 24.22 -18.07 -7.18
C PHE A 38 23.62 -18.75 -8.40
N LEU A 39 23.91 -18.28 -9.64
CA LEU A 39 23.39 -18.89 -10.88
C LEU A 39 23.87 -20.35 -11.06
N THR A 40 25.04 -20.68 -10.59
CA THR A 40 25.66 -22.01 -10.71
C THR A 40 25.70 -22.77 -9.37
N ALA A 41 25.10 -22.20 -8.34
CA ALA A 41 25.02 -22.83 -7.04
C ALA A 41 24.10 -24.06 -7.07
N PRO A 42 24.35 -25.10 -6.26
CA PRO A 42 23.44 -26.22 -6.10
C PRO A 42 22.08 -25.71 -5.58
N LEU A 43 21.03 -26.48 -5.84
CA LEU A 43 19.70 -26.13 -5.34
C LEU A 43 19.72 -26.06 -3.80
N PRO A 44 19.02 -25.09 -3.19
CA PRO A 44 18.92 -24.97 -1.74
C PRO A 44 18.37 -26.28 -1.13
N GLN A 45 19.00 -26.74 -0.05
CA GLN A 45 18.55 -27.97 0.64
C GLN A 45 17.26 -27.76 1.44
N TYR A 46 16.99 -26.51 1.83
CA TYR A 46 15.83 -26.12 2.62
C TYR A 46 15.09 -24.98 1.93
N TRP A 47 13.85 -25.24 1.57
CA TRP A 47 12.89 -24.27 1.05
C TRP A 47 11.49 -24.65 1.53
N THR A 48 10.71 -23.65 1.88
CA THR A 48 9.36 -23.86 2.40
C THR A 48 8.32 -23.55 1.32
N GLY A 49 7.12 -24.10 1.46
CA GLY A 49 5.99 -23.72 0.60
C GLY A 49 5.68 -22.21 0.66
N PHE A 50 6.03 -21.57 1.77
CA PHE A 50 5.92 -20.13 1.92
C PHE A 50 6.92 -19.37 1.01
N ASP A 51 8.19 -19.82 0.95
CA ASP A 51 9.20 -19.18 0.10
C ASP A 51 8.80 -19.26 -1.39
N VAL A 52 8.31 -20.44 -1.80
CA VAL A 52 7.76 -20.64 -3.16
C VAL A 52 6.59 -19.71 -3.42
N GLY A 53 5.62 -19.68 -2.52
CA GLY A 53 4.44 -18.83 -2.62
C GLY A 53 4.77 -17.35 -2.64
N ALA A 54 5.68 -16.89 -1.78
CA ALA A 54 6.08 -15.50 -1.68
C ALA A 54 6.77 -15.00 -2.97
N ASN A 55 7.67 -15.79 -3.55
CA ASN A 55 8.36 -15.44 -4.79
C ASN A 55 7.40 -15.44 -5.99
N LEU A 56 6.58 -16.49 -6.14
CA LEU A 56 5.58 -16.56 -7.22
C LEU A 56 4.57 -15.41 -7.13
N LEU A 57 3.94 -15.22 -5.97
CA LEU A 57 2.92 -14.19 -5.77
C LEU A 57 3.49 -12.77 -5.73
N GLY A 58 4.73 -12.61 -5.31
CA GLY A 58 5.41 -11.30 -5.30
C GLY A 58 5.62 -10.73 -6.70
N TYR A 59 5.96 -11.59 -7.67
CA TYR A 59 6.23 -11.16 -9.06
C TYR A 59 5.05 -11.31 -10.01
N ALA A 60 4.03 -12.11 -9.68
CA ALA A 60 2.84 -12.27 -10.53
C ALA A 60 2.09 -10.95 -10.79
N PRO A 61 1.87 -10.04 -9.83
CA PRO A 61 1.28 -8.74 -10.08
C PRO A 61 2.11 -7.88 -11.03
N LEU A 62 3.44 -7.90 -10.93
CA LEU A 62 4.32 -7.15 -11.82
C LEU A 62 4.19 -7.66 -13.25
N GLY A 63 4.31 -8.98 -13.48
CA GLY A 63 4.13 -9.59 -14.77
C GLY A 63 2.77 -9.27 -15.40
N PHE A 64 1.70 -9.36 -14.61
CA PHE A 64 0.35 -8.98 -15.00
C PHE A 64 0.26 -7.51 -15.47
N LEU A 65 0.76 -6.57 -14.66
CA LEU A 65 0.67 -5.13 -14.93
C LEU A 65 1.51 -4.72 -16.15
N LEU A 66 2.71 -5.28 -16.29
CA LEU A 66 3.57 -5.03 -17.45
C LEU A 66 2.94 -5.57 -18.74
N ALA A 67 2.45 -6.82 -18.73
CA ALA A 67 1.77 -7.40 -19.87
C ALA A 67 0.51 -6.61 -20.25
N LEU A 68 -0.34 -6.25 -19.26
CA LEU A 68 -1.53 -5.44 -19.48
C LEU A 68 -1.20 -4.06 -20.06
N SER A 69 -0.12 -3.43 -19.60
CA SER A 69 0.36 -2.16 -20.15
C SER A 69 0.80 -2.29 -21.62
N ALA A 70 1.53 -3.37 -21.95
CA ALA A 70 1.98 -3.63 -23.31
C ALA A 70 0.82 -3.98 -24.26
N LEU A 71 -0.13 -4.82 -23.83
CA LEU A 71 -1.35 -5.17 -24.58
C LEU A 71 -2.16 -3.92 -24.94
N ARG A 72 -2.31 -3.00 -24.02
CA ARG A 72 -3.03 -1.73 -24.22
C ARG A 72 -2.25 -0.70 -25.06
N SER A 73 -0.96 -0.90 -25.25
CA SER A 73 -0.10 -0.05 -26.11
C SER A 73 0.04 -0.60 -27.54
N ARG A 74 -0.83 -1.53 -27.98
CA ARG A 74 -0.82 -2.21 -29.29
C ARG A 74 0.41 -3.09 -29.60
N ARG A 75 1.14 -3.54 -28.58
CA ARG A 75 2.27 -4.48 -28.72
C ARG A 75 1.85 -5.92 -28.37
N VAL A 76 0.75 -6.38 -28.95
CA VAL A 76 0.03 -7.61 -28.54
C VAL A 76 0.90 -8.87 -28.62
N SER A 77 1.69 -9.03 -29.70
CA SER A 77 2.47 -10.26 -29.93
C SER A 77 3.63 -10.48 -28.95
N TRP A 78 4.19 -9.41 -28.37
CA TRP A 78 5.36 -9.46 -27.50
C TRP A 78 5.06 -9.11 -26.04
N ALA A 79 3.80 -8.89 -25.71
CA ALA A 79 3.41 -8.39 -24.39
C ALA A 79 3.84 -9.31 -23.24
N VAL A 80 3.60 -10.61 -23.37
CA VAL A 80 4.00 -11.61 -22.37
C VAL A 80 5.52 -11.71 -22.29
N THR A 81 6.20 -11.82 -23.44
CA THR A 81 7.65 -11.93 -23.49
C THR A 81 8.35 -10.73 -22.85
N VAL A 82 7.93 -9.51 -23.21
CA VAL A 82 8.51 -8.28 -22.63
C VAL A 82 8.27 -8.21 -21.13
N ALA A 83 7.08 -8.56 -20.65
CA ALA A 83 6.77 -8.57 -19.23
C ALA A 83 7.64 -9.58 -18.46
N VAL A 84 7.81 -10.79 -19.00
CA VAL A 84 8.64 -11.83 -18.37
C VAL A 84 10.12 -11.44 -18.37
N LEU A 85 10.63 -10.95 -19.50
CA LEU A 85 12.03 -10.52 -19.59
C LEU A 85 12.33 -9.35 -18.64
N ALA A 86 11.46 -8.34 -18.60
CA ALA A 86 11.64 -7.21 -17.71
C ALA A 86 11.60 -7.63 -16.22
N SER A 87 10.66 -8.51 -15.85
CA SER A 87 10.56 -9.02 -14.47
C SER A 87 11.73 -9.94 -14.12
N GLY A 88 12.18 -10.78 -15.05
CA GLY A 88 13.35 -11.66 -14.86
C GLY A 88 14.64 -10.85 -14.71
N LEU A 89 14.81 -9.77 -15.50
CA LEU A 89 15.94 -8.85 -15.34
C LEU A 89 15.91 -8.11 -14.00
N LEU A 90 14.74 -7.69 -13.55
CA LEU A 90 14.58 -7.10 -12.22
C LEU A 90 14.96 -8.12 -11.13
N SER A 91 14.48 -9.36 -11.23
CA SER A 91 14.82 -10.41 -10.26
C SER A 91 16.32 -10.71 -10.27
N LEU A 92 16.92 -10.82 -11.45
CA LEU A 92 18.38 -11.01 -11.58
C LEU A 92 19.15 -9.85 -10.91
N ALA A 93 18.71 -8.63 -11.13
CA ALA A 93 19.32 -7.46 -10.49
C ALA A 93 19.19 -7.52 -8.96
N MET A 94 18.02 -7.90 -8.44
CA MET A 94 17.79 -8.04 -6.99
C MET A 94 18.70 -9.12 -6.39
N GLU A 95 18.75 -10.32 -6.97
CA GLU A 95 19.62 -11.41 -6.51
C GLU A 95 21.11 -11.01 -6.57
N THR A 96 21.50 -10.31 -7.63
CA THR A 96 22.87 -9.80 -7.75
C THR A 96 23.21 -8.78 -6.67
N LEU A 97 22.29 -7.84 -6.37
CA LEU A 97 22.47 -6.85 -5.31
C LEU A 97 22.46 -7.49 -3.92
N GLN A 98 21.66 -8.52 -3.71
CA GLN A 98 21.63 -9.29 -2.45
C GLN A 98 22.97 -9.95 -2.12
N SER A 99 23.81 -10.25 -3.12
CA SER A 99 25.16 -10.79 -2.87
C SER A 99 26.08 -9.83 -2.09
N TYR A 100 25.74 -8.55 -2.03
CA TYR A 100 26.44 -7.54 -1.24
C TYR A 100 25.81 -7.30 0.15
N LEU A 101 24.68 -7.95 0.45
CA LEU A 101 23.95 -7.84 1.72
C LEU A 101 24.18 -9.10 2.57
N PRO A 102 24.94 -9.05 3.69
CA PRO A 102 25.23 -10.23 4.50
C PRO A 102 24.00 -10.94 5.09
N VAL A 103 22.92 -10.19 5.26
CA VAL A 103 21.63 -10.72 5.78
C VAL A 103 20.78 -11.40 4.70
N ARG A 104 21.24 -11.43 3.44
CA ARG A 104 20.53 -12.02 2.30
C ARG A 104 21.36 -13.13 1.66
N ILE A 105 20.67 -14.13 1.16
CA ILE A 105 21.29 -15.26 0.45
C ILE A 105 20.66 -15.29 -0.94
N PRO A 106 21.39 -14.86 -2.00
CA PRO A 106 20.87 -14.91 -3.36
C PRO A 106 20.70 -16.36 -3.83
N SER A 107 19.62 -16.61 -4.58
CA SER A 107 19.20 -17.96 -4.98
C SER A 107 18.79 -18.04 -6.45
N ASN A 108 19.28 -19.09 -7.14
CA ASN A 108 18.83 -19.42 -8.48
C ASN A 108 17.36 -19.89 -8.52
N VAL A 109 16.88 -20.49 -7.44
CA VAL A 109 15.48 -20.91 -7.30
C VAL A 109 14.59 -19.68 -7.17
N ASP A 110 14.99 -18.65 -6.40
CA ASP A 110 14.22 -17.43 -6.27
C ASP A 110 14.12 -16.70 -7.63
N LEU A 111 15.21 -16.61 -8.37
CA LEU A 111 15.19 -16.06 -9.74
C LEU A 111 14.20 -16.82 -10.65
N LEU A 112 14.20 -18.15 -10.57
CA LEU A 112 13.30 -18.98 -11.37
C LEU A 112 11.85 -18.77 -10.95
N LEU A 113 11.54 -18.82 -9.65
CA LEU A 113 10.20 -18.67 -9.11
C LEU A 113 9.62 -17.27 -9.38
N ASN A 114 10.43 -16.22 -9.22
CA ASN A 114 10.08 -14.85 -9.54
C ASN A 114 9.72 -14.70 -11.03
N THR A 115 10.55 -15.26 -11.91
CA THR A 115 10.32 -15.24 -13.36
C THR A 115 9.07 -16.04 -13.72
N LEU A 116 8.87 -17.20 -13.12
CA LEU A 116 7.67 -18.03 -13.30
C LEU A 116 6.41 -17.31 -12.80
N GLY A 117 6.47 -16.66 -11.64
CA GLY A 117 5.39 -15.83 -11.13
C GLY A 117 4.99 -14.72 -12.09
N ALA A 118 5.99 -13.99 -12.61
CA ALA A 118 5.75 -12.97 -13.63
C ALA A 118 5.14 -13.55 -14.92
N TRP A 119 5.59 -14.72 -15.36
CA TRP A 119 5.01 -15.41 -16.51
C TRP A 119 3.55 -15.79 -16.28
N LEU A 120 3.21 -16.37 -15.14
CA LEU A 120 1.83 -16.69 -14.77
C LEU A 120 0.95 -15.44 -14.75
N GLY A 121 1.42 -14.35 -14.15
CA GLY A 121 0.72 -13.06 -14.13
C GLY A 121 0.53 -12.50 -15.54
N ALA A 122 1.55 -12.55 -16.40
CA ALA A 122 1.49 -12.07 -17.77
C ALA A 122 0.53 -12.91 -18.63
N CYS A 123 0.55 -14.23 -18.49
CA CYS A 123 -0.39 -15.15 -19.15
C CYS A 123 -1.84 -14.87 -18.70
N PHE A 124 -2.05 -14.59 -17.40
CA PHE A 124 -3.36 -14.24 -16.89
C PHE A 124 -3.86 -12.92 -17.49
N ALA A 125 -3.02 -11.88 -17.60
CA ALA A 125 -3.37 -10.62 -18.27
C ALA A 125 -3.78 -10.85 -19.73
N TRP A 126 -3.02 -11.67 -20.44
CA TRP A 126 -3.30 -12.02 -21.84
C TRP A 126 -4.62 -12.80 -21.98
N ALA A 127 -4.91 -13.73 -21.07
CA ALA A 127 -6.17 -14.47 -21.06
C ALA A 127 -7.36 -13.55 -20.81
N LEU A 128 -7.25 -12.61 -19.86
CA LEU A 128 -8.29 -11.62 -19.56
C LEU A 128 -8.53 -10.67 -20.76
N GLU A 129 -7.48 -10.30 -21.50
CA GLU A 129 -7.63 -9.50 -22.71
C GLU A 129 -8.35 -10.30 -23.80
N LYS A 130 -7.94 -11.55 -24.06
CA LYS A 130 -8.61 -12.42 -25.05
C LYS A 130 -10.06 -12.71 -24.74
N THR A 131 -10.42 -12.86 -23.46
CA THR A 131 -11.80 -13.12 -23.03
C THR A 131 -12.66 -11.84 -23.00
N GLY A 132 -12.08 -10.68 -23.32
CA GLY A 132 -12.77 -9.38 -23.32
C GLY A 132 -13.13 -8.86 -21.91
N VAL A 133 -12.58 -9.46 -20.86
CA VAL A 133 -12.79 -9.01 -19.46
C VAL A 133 -12.21 -7.61 -19.28
N VAL A 134 -11.04 -7.33 -19.86
CA VAL A 134 -10.41 -6.01 -19.75
C VAL A 134 -11.26 -4.92 -20.42
N ASP A 135 -11.93 -5.24 -21.52
CA ASP A 135 -12.86 -4.30 -22.16
C ASP A 135 -14.15 -4.11 -21.37
N ARG A 136 -14.66 -5.17 -20.73
CA ARG A 136 -15.79 -5.05 -19.79
C ARG A 136 -15.42 -4.16 -18.61
N TRP A 137 -14.23 -4.36 -18.03
CA TRP A 137 -13.69 -3.50 -16.99
C TRP A 137 -13.53 -2.05 -17.44
N SER A 138 -13.00 -1.83 -18.65
CA SER A 138 -12.82 -0.48 -19.20
C SER A 138 -14.18 0.23 -19.39
N ARG A 139 -15.19 -0.48 -19.86
CA ARG A 139 -16.58 0.05 -19.95
C ARG A 139 -17.19 0.33 -18.59
N PHE A 140 -17.02 -0.58 -17.63
CA PHE A 140 -17.44 -0.38 -16.24
C PHE A 140 -16.80 0.88 -15.66
N ARG A 141 -15.47 0.98 -15.77
CA ARG A 141 -14.73 2.15 -15.29
C ARG A 141 -15.19 3.46 -15.94
N ALA A 142 -15.45 3.45 -17.25
CA ALA A 142 -15.93 4.64 -17.97
C ALA A 142 -17.34 5.08 -17.53
N ARG A 143 -18.18 4.12 -17.10
CA ARG A 143 -19.52 4.40 -16.58
C ARG A 143 -19.51 4.91 -15.13
N TRP A 144 -18.59 4.42 -14.31
CA TRP A 144 -18.56 4.70 -12.88
C TRP A 144 -17.70 5.92 -12.53
N PHE A 145 -16.59 6.11 -13.23
CA PHE A 145 -15.57 7.06 -12.84
C PHE A 145 -15.29 8.12 -13.91
N ALA A 146 -14.85 9.29 -13.47
CA ALA A 146 -14.38 10.35 -14.34
C ALA A 146 -13.12 9.92 -15.13
N HIS A 147 -12.84 10.60 -16.26
CA HIS A 147 -11.68 10.28 -17.11
C HIS A 147 -10.34 10.45 -16.39
N ASP A 148 -10.25 11.35 -15.45
CA ASP A 148 -9.09 11.71 -14.65
C ASP A 148 -9.00 10.97 -13.30
N ALA A 149 -9.76 9.87 -13.14
CA ALA A 149 -9.88 9.11 -11.90
C ALA A 149 -8.65 8.26 -11.52
N ARG A 150 -7.58 8.22 -12.36
CA ARG A 150 -6.50 7.24 -12.19
C ARG A 150 -5.82 7.30 -10.83
N GLY A 151 -5.42 8.48 -10.39
CA GLY A 151 -4.76 8.66 -9.10
C GLY A 151 -5.64 8.21 -7.93
N ALA A 152 -6.94 8.60 -7.94
CA ALA A 152 -7.89 8.15 -6.94
C ALA A 152 -8.05 6.64 -6.94
N LEU A 153 -8.17 6.01 -8.11
CA LEU A 153 -8.32 4.55 -8.22
C LEU A 153 -7.10 3.79 -7.69
N VAL A 154 -5.88 4.31 -7.93
CA VAL A 154 -4.66 3.73 -7.36
C VAL A 154 -4.68 3.85 -5.84
N LEU A 155 -4.97 5.04 -5.30
CA LEU A 155 -5.05 5.28 -3.86
C LEU A 155 -6.12 4.40 -3.21
N LEU A 156 -7.31 4.31 -3.82
CA LEU A 156 -8.40 3.48 -3.32
C LEU A 156 -8.09 1.97 -3.36
N LEU A 157 -7.32 1.52 -4.35
CA LEU A 157 -6.86 0.13 -4.40
C LEU A 157 -5.80 -0.17 -3.34
N LEU A 158 -4.91 0.78 -3.08
CA LEU A 158 -3.84 0.63 -2.09
C LEU A 158 -4.33 0.81 -0.65
N TRP A 159 -5.46 1.49 -0.43
CA TRP A 159 -5.98 1.76 0.91
C TRP A 159 -6.23 0.49 1.75
N PRO A 160 -6.96 -0.54 1.28
CA PRO A 160 -7.18 -1.75 2.07
C PRO A 160 -5.88 -2.52 2.33
N VAL A 161 -4.90 -2.44 1.41
CA VAL A 161 -3.58 -3.04 1.62
C VAL A 161 -2.82 -2.29 2.71
N ALA A 162 -2.91 -0.95 2.75
CA ALA A 162 -2.33 -0.13 3.80
C ALA A 162 -2.91 -0.46 5.19
N LEU A 163 -4.22 -0.79 5.26
CA LEU A 163 -4.88 -1.20 6.51
C LEU A 163 -4.46 -2.57 7.04
N LEU A 164 -3.78 -3.39 6.23
CA LEU A 164 -3.25 -4.68 6.73
C LEU A 164 -2.12 -4.50 7.74
N PHE A 165 -1.47 -3.34 7.76
CA PHE A 165 -0.51 -3.02 8.80
C PHE A 165 -1.26 -2.58 10.07
N PRO A 166 -1.01 -3.21 11.23
CA PRO A 166 -1.70 -2.87 12.46
C PRO A 166 -1.34 -1.44 12.89
N ALA A 167 -2.34 -0.57 12.91
CA ALA A 167 -2.20 0.79 13.39
C ALA A 167 -2.60 0.88 14.86
N SER A 168 -2.08 1.87 15.58
CA SER A 168 -2.44 2.15 16.98
C SER A 168 -3.91 2.53 17.16
N VAL A 169 -4.52 3.11 16.12
CA VAL A 169 -5.96 3.42 16.06
C VAL A 169 -6.53 2.71 14.84
N PRO A 170 -7.64 1.98 14.96
CA PRO A 170 -8.29 1.31 13.82
C PRO A 170 -8.57 2.28 12.67
N MET A 171 -8.29 1.85 11.43
CA MET A 171 -8.35 2.69 10.23
C MET A 171 -7.43 3.92 10.24
N GLY A 172 -6.53 4.04 11.23
CA GLY A 172 -5.54 5.11 11.35
C GLY A 172 -4.33 4.87 10.45
N LEU A 173 -4.19 5.68 9.40
CA LEU A 173 -3.03 5.63 8.50
C LEU A 173 -2.23 6.93 8.60
N GLY A 174 -0.90 6.85 8.52
CA GLY A 174 -0.04 8.04 8.48
C GLY A 174 0.60 8.43 9.81
N GLN A 175 0.68 7.53 10.77
CA GLN A 175 1.37 7.77 12.04
C GLN A 175 2.90 7.63 11.85
N VAL A 176 3.56 8.75 11.57
CA VAL A 176 4.99 8.76 11.23
C VAL A 176 5.82 9.74 12.07
N PHE A 177 5.20 10.72 12.75
CA PHE A 177 5.94 11.84 13.32
C PHE A 177 6.86 11.41 14.45
N GLU A 178 6.42 10.55 15.36
CA GLU A 178 7.25 10.02 16.45
C GLU A 178 8.51 9.33 15.93
N ARG A 179 8.36 8.50 14.88
CA ARG A 179 9.49 7.78 14.27
C ARG A 179 10.41 8.69 13.48
N LEU A 180 9.84 9.70 12.79
CA LEU A 180 10.62 10.70 12.08
C LEU A 180 11.43 11.54 13.07
N GLU A 181 10.83 11.93 14.18
CA GLU A 181 11.47 12.66 15.28
C GLU A 181 12.62 11.84 15.87
N ALA A 182 12.40 10.57 16.19
CA ALA A 182 13.43 9.66 16.69
C ALA A 182 14.58 9.48 15.67
N ALA A 183 14.26 9.22 14.41
CA ALA A 183 15.26 9.04 13.36
C ALA A 183 16.09 10.32 13.10
N LEU A 184 15.45 11.49 13.17
CA LEU A 184 16.15 12.77 13.07
C LEU A 184 17.03 13.04 14.29
N ALA A 185 16.56 12.72 15.50
CA ALA A 185 17.34 12.84 16.72
C ALA A 185 18.60 11.97 16.65
N ASP A 186 18.45 10.71 16.25
CA ASP A 186 19.59 9.78 16.06
C ASP A 186 20.58 10.29 15.02
N ALA A 187 20.07 10.81 13.90
CA ALA A 187 20.94 11.34 12.83
C ALA A 187 21.68 12.63 13.22
N LEU A 188 21.15 13.39 14.19
CA LEU A 188 21.69 14.66 14.63
C LEU A 188 22.47 14.57 15.95
N VAL A 189 22.56 13.39 16.57
CA VAL A 189 23.14 13.17 17.91
C VAL A 189 24.54 13.75 18.07
N ASP A 190 25.39 13.63 17.05
CA ASP A 190 26.76 14.12 17.04
C ASP A 190 26.91 15.50 16.38
N THR A 191 25.81 16.22 16.18
CA THR A 191 25.82 17.52 15.52
C THR A 191 25.26 18.63 16.41
N PRO A 192 25.68 19.90 16.22
CA PRO A 192 25.12 21.02 16.97
C PRO A 192 23.64 21.30 16.63
N PHE A 193 23.10 20.70 15.57
CA PHE A 193 21.74 20.92 15.11
C PHE A 193 20.69 20.23 15.99
N LEU A 194 21.06 19.24 16.81
CA LEU A 194 20.17 18.57 17.75
C LEU A 194 19.50 19.58 18.72
N GLN A 195 20.24 20.62 19.12
CA GLN A 195 19.73 21.65 20.03
C GLN A 195 18.60 22.52 19.44
N TRP A 196 18.49 22.55 18.11
CA TRP A 196 17.45 23.33 17.39
C TRP A 196 16.24 22.47 17.02
N MET A 197 16.32 21.18 17.25
CA MET A 197 15.23 20.28 16.98
C MET A 197 14.15 20.45 18.06
N PRO A 198 12.88 20.74 17.68
CA PRO A 198 11.78 20.77 18.64
C PRO A 198 11.52 19.33 19.12
N MET A 199 12.02 19.01 20.29
CA MET A 199 11.72 17.75 20.96
C MET A 199 10.41 17.90 21.75
N ARG A 200 9.66 16.82 21.81
CA ARG A 200 8.44 16.77 22.63
C ARG A 200 8.83 16.60 24.10
N ASP A 201 8.36 17.50 24.95
CA ASP A 201 8.59 17.46 26.39
C ASP A 201 7.63 16.50 27.13
N MET A 202 6.58 16.00 26.47
CA MET A 202 5.56 15.15 27.07
C MET A 202 5.47 13.80 26.35
N GLU A 203 5.34 12.74 27.14
CA GLU A 203 4.99 11.42 26.64
C GLU A 203 3.61 11.44 25.96
N LEU A 204 3.53 10.82 24.79
CA LEU A 204 2.26 10.67 24.10
C LEU A 204 1.32 9.80 24.93
N GLN A 205 0.07 10.18 25.00
CA GLN A 205 -0.97 9.43 25.72
C GLN A 205 -1.96 8.82 24.71
N PRO A 206 -2.54 7.65 25.01
CA PRO A 206 -3.62 7.10 24.19
C PRO A 206 -4.72 8.12 23.95
N LEU A 207 -5.33 8.09 22.77
CA LEU A 207 -6.40 9.01 22.44
C LEU A 207 -7.58 8.81 23.42
N VAL A 208 -8.16 9.93 23.86
CA VAL A 208 -9.43 9.87 24.59
C VAL A 208 -10.53 9.32 23.67
N PRO A 209 -11.55 8.62 24.20
CA PRO A 209 -12.56 7.91 23.39
C PRO A 209 -13.23 8.76 22.29
N LEU A 210 -13.44 10.06 22.55
CA LEU A 210 -14.00 10.98 21.56
C LEU A 210 -13.01 11.26 20.41
N ALA A 211 -11.74 11.45 20.72
CA ALA A 211 -10.71 11.68 19.70
C ALA A 211 -10.48 10.42 18.85
N GLU A 212 -10.49 9.25 19.46
CA GLU A 212 -10.43 7.96 18.79
C GLU A 212 -11.63 7.77 17.84
N LEU A 213 -12.86 8.00 18.32
CA LEU A 213 -14.07 7.97 17.51
C LEU A 213 -13.95 8.86 16.28
N ILE A 214 -13.49 10.11 16.45
CA ILE A 214 -13.33 11.07 15.35
C ILE A 214 -12.23 10.57 14.39
N CYS A 215 -11.12 10.07 14.90
CA CYS A 215 -10.01 9.56 14.10
C CYS A 215 -10.45 8.37 13.22
N VAL A 216 -11.19 7.42 13.79
CA VAL A 216 -11.78 6.28 13.07
C VAL A 216 -12.79 6.75 12.03
N ALA A 217 -13.69 7.67 12.42
CA ALA A 217 -14.69 8.21 11.51
C ALA A 217 -14.05 8.86 10.28
N LEU A 218 -13.02 9.68 10.49
CA LEU A 218 -12.30 10.33 9.40
C LEU A 218 -11.50 9.31 8.58
N GLY A 219 -10.85 8.33 9.20
CA GLY A 219 -10.11 7.26 8.52
C GLY A 219 -10.99 6.46 7.53
N ALA A 220 -12.24 6.18 7.91
CA ALA A 220 -13.21 5.53 7.03
C ALA A 220 -13.87 6.49 6.01
N LEU A 221 -14.05 7.77 6.36
CA LEU A 221 -14.68 8.77 5.50
C LEU A 221 -13.77 9.25 4.36
N ILE A 222 -12.46 9.37 4.59
CA ILE A 222 -11.49 9.86 3.61
C ILE A 222 -11.55 9.08 2.29
N PRO A 223 -11.51 7.73 2.25
CA PRO A 223 -11.63 6.99 0.99
C PRO A 223 -13.00 7.16 0.32
N CYS A 224 -14.08 7.37 1.08
CA CYS A 224 -15.39 7.73 0.52
C CYS A 224 -15.34 9.07 -0.21
N LEU A 225 -14.76 10.10 0.42
CA LEU A 225 -14.58 11.42 -0.19
C LEU A 225 -13.67 11.40 -1.41
N LEU A 226 -12.58 10.62 -1.38
CA LEU A 226 -11.74 10.38 -2.56
C LEU A 226 -12.54 9.77 -3.71
N GLY A 227 -13.42 8.81 -3.42
CA GLY A 227 -14.36 8.25 -4.38
C GLY A 227 -15.31 9.32 -4.94
N TYR A 228 -15.85 10.19 -4.10
CA TYR A 228 -16.77 11.27 -4.54
C TYR A 228 -16.10 12.30 -5.46
N CYS A 229 -14.78 12.46 -5.36
CA CYS A 229 -14.04 13.28 -6.32
C CYS A 229 -14.12 12.74 -7.76
N VAL A 230 -14.40 11.45 -7.96
CA VAL A 230 -14.30 10.79 -9.27
C VAL A 230 -15.55 10.03 -9.68
N ILE A 231 -16.50 9.78 -8.77
CA ILE A 231 -17.77 9.11 -9.04
C ILE A 231 -18.84 10.16 -9.36
N ARG A 232 -19.69 9.86 -10.35
CA ARG A 232 -20.61 10.84 -10.93
C ARG A 232 -22.00 10.84 -10.30
N THR A 233 -22.60 9.66 -10.05
CA THR A 233 -24.01 9.52 -9.66
C THR A 233 -24.16 9.17 -8.19
N LEU A 234 -25.30 9.60 -7.60
CA LEU A 234 -25.57 9.39 -6.19
C LEU A 234 -25.62 7.90 -5.81
N TRP A 235 -26.32 7.08 -6.58
CA TRP A 235 -26.43 5.66 -6.29
C TRP A 235 -25.07 4.94 -6.35
N GLN A 236 -24.19 5.36 -7.29
CA GLN A 236 -22.82 4.83 -7.37
C GLN A 236 -21.98 5.24 -6.17
N ARG A 237 -22.15 6.48 -5.68
CA ARG A 237 -21.49 6.95 -4.45
C ARG A 237 -21.96 6.15 -3.24
N THR A 238 -23.28 5.87 -3.13
CA THR A 238 -23.83 5.03 -2.04
C THR A 238 -23.27 3.62 -2.08
N ALA A 239 -23.34 2.95 -3.23
CA ALA A 239 -22.81 1.60 -3.40
C ALA A 239 -21.29 1.55 -3.13
N PHE A 240 -20.56 2.58 -3.58
CA PHE A 240 -19.12 2.71 -3.33
C PHE A 240 -18.82 2.90 -1.84
N SER A 241 -19.54 3.77 -1.13
CA SER A 241 -19.33 3.98 0.30
C SER A 241 -19.61 2.73 1.11
N ALA A 242 -20.66 1.99 0.78
CA ALA A 242 -20.94 0.70 1.41
C ALA A 242 -19.80 -0.30 1.17
N ALA A 243 -19.26 -0.36 -0.06
CA ALA A 243 -18.13 -1.21 -0.39
C ALA A 243 -16.85 -0.78 0.35
N VAL A 244 -16.59 0.53 0.47
CA VAL A 244 -15.44 1.06 1.23
C VAL A 244 -15.52 0.67 2.70
N VAL A 245 -16.66 0.90 3.35
CA VAL A 245 -16.85 0.55 4.77
C VAL A 245 -16.68 -0.96 4.98
N ALA A 246 -17.32 -1.78 4.15
CA ALA A 246 -17.19 -3.23 4.25
C ALA A 246 -15.73 -3.71 4.02
N THR A 247 -15.03 -3.12 3.05
CA THR A 247 -13.63 -3.42 2.76
C THR A 247 -12.72 -2.98 3.92
N GLY A 248 -12.97 -1.80 4.51
CA GLY A 248 -12.23 -1.32 5.68
C GLY A 248 -12.38 -2.24 6.88
N ILE A 249 -13.60 -2.64 7.20
CA ILE A 249 -13.89 -3.60 8.28
C ILE A 249 -13.20 -4.94 7.99
N GLY A 250 -13.33 -5.46 6.78
CA GLY A 250 -12.70 -6.73 6.40
C GLY A 250 -11.17 -6.69 6.44
N ALA A 251 -10.56 -5.60 5.97
CA ALA A 251 -9.10 -5.40 6.01
C ALA A 251 -8.59 -5.27 7.45
N SER A 252 -9.29 -4.51 8.31
CA SER A 252 -8.93 -4.37 9.73
C SER A 252 -9.08 -5.69 10.49
N ALA A 253 -10.16 -6.45 10.23
CA ALA A 253 -10.34 -7.77 10.82
C ALA A 253 -9.25 -8.76 10.36
N LEU A 254 -8.88 -8.73 9.08
CA LEU A 254 -7.79 -9.54 8.55
C LEU A 254 -6.44 -9.12 9.16
N SER A 255 -6.18 -7.81 9.28
CA SER A 255 -4.99 -7.27 9.94
C SER A 255 -4.89 -7.78 11.39
N ALA A 256 -5.97 -7.70 12.15
CA ALA A 256 -6.03 -8.20 13.53
C ALA A 256 -5.82 -9.71 13.60
N ALA A 257 -6.47 -10.47 12.72
CA ALA A 257 -6.30 -11.94 12.66
C ALA A 257 -4.88 -12.35 12.32
N LEU A 258 -4.23 -11.65 11.40
CA LEU A 258 -2.84 -11.90 11.01
C LEU A 258 -1.85 -11.50 12.12
N SER A 259 -2.16 -10.44 12.87
CA SER A 259 -1.28 -9.90 13.92
C SER A 259 -1.42 -10.64 15.25
N TYR A 260 -2.64 -11.02 15.63
CA TYR A 260 -2.97 -11.53 16.98
C TYR A 260 -3.60 -12.91 16.99
N GLY A 261 -3.78 -13.48 15.82
CA GLY A 261 -4.45 -14.78 15.64
C GLY A 261 -5.95 -14.62 15.31
N PRO A 262 -6.52 -15.65 14.69
CA PRO A 262 -7.90 -15.60 14.17
C PRO A 262 -8.96 -15.36 15.26
N ASP A 263 -8.69 -15.80 16.49
CA ASP A 263 -9.60 -15.59 17.63
C ASP A 263 -9.73 -14.11 18.02
N HIS A 264 -8.78 -13.28 17.64
CA HIS A 264 -8.74 -11.84 17.93
C HIS A 264 -9.13 -10.96 16.73
N ALA A 265 -9.66 -11.56 15.67
CA ALA A 265 -10.00 -10.83 14.43
C ALA A 265 -10.95 -9.64 14.65
N TRP A 266 -11.76 -9.66 15.70
CA TRP A 266 -12.75 -8.63 16.03
C TRP A 266 -12.45 -7.86 17.32
N ALA A 267 -11.32 -8.13 17.97
CA ALA A 267 -10.97 -7.51 19.27
C ALA A 267 -10.77 -5.98 19.17
N TRP A 268 -10.50 -5.45 17.99
CA TRP A 268 -10.33 -4.04 17.69
C TRP A 268 -11.65 -3.26 17.63
N LEU A 269 -12.81 -3.95 17.57
CA LEU A 269 -14.12 -3.34 17.35
C LEU A 269 -14.81 -3.00 18.68
N ASP A 270 -14.24 -2.08 19.42
CA ASP A 270 -14.80 -1.53 20.66
C ASP A 270 -15.88 -0.45 20.42
N ILE A 271 -16.45 0.11 21.48
CA ILE A 271 -17.56 1.08 21.40
C ILE A 271 -17.16 2.37 20.65
N PRO A 272 -16.02 3.04 20.93
CA PRO A 272 -15.57 4.19 20.17
C PRO A 272 -15.40 3.90 18.67
N VAL A 273 -14.83 2.76 18.34
CA VAL A 273 -14.59 2.34 16.95
C VAL A 273 -15.91 2.08 16.23
N GLN A 274 -16.84 1.35 16.84
CA GLN A 274 -18.18 1.11 16.28
C GLN A 274 -18.93 2.42 16.02
N ALA A 275 -18.91 3.33 16.99
CA ALA A 275 -19.51 4.65 16.85
C ALA A 275 -18.82 5.48 15.76
N GLY A 276 -17.50 5.41 15.65
CA GLY A 276 -16.71 6.07 14.60
C GLY A 276 -17.08 5.58 13.20
N ILE A 277 -17.16 4.26 12.99
CA ILE A 277 -17.60 3.67 11.72
C ILE A 277 -19.05 4.07 11.40
N GLY A 278 -19.94 4.04 12.39
CA GLY A 278 -21.32 4.50 12.26
C GLY A 278 -21.41 5.97 11.85
N LEU A 279 -20.63 6.84 12.49
CA LEU A 279 -20.54 8.25 12.13
C LEU A 279 -20.00 8.44 10.71
N ALA A 280 -18.97 7.72 10.33
CA ALA A 280 -18.45 7.74 8.95
C ALA A 280 -19.52 7.37 7.92
N ALA A 281 -20.29 6.32 8.19
CA ALA A 281 -21.38 5.89 7.30
C ALA A 281 -22.46 6.97 7.17
N VAL A 282 -22.90 7.57 8.28
CA VAL A 282 -23.85 8.67 8.28
C VAL A 282 -23.32 9.88 7.52
N LEU A 283 -22.09 10.31 7.80
CA LEU A 283 -21.47 11.43 7.09
C LEU A 283 -21.30 11.14 5.60
N ALA A 284 -20.88 9.93 5.23
CA ALA A 284 -20.79 9.52 3.84
C ALA A 284 -22.16 9.65 3.14
N LEU A 285 -23.25 9.23 3.77
CA LEU A 285 -24.61 9.38 3.20
C LEU A 285 -25.04 10.85 3.10
N LEU A 286 -24.81 11.66 4.11
CA LEU A 286 -25.14 13.09 4.10
C LEU A 286 -24.37 13.87 3.03
N LEU A 287 -23.12 13.44 2.77
CA LEU A 287 -22.22 14.07 1.81
C LEU A 287 -22.39 13.55 0.37
N LEU A 288 -23.31 12.63 0.10
CA LEU A 288 -23.56 12.12 -1.26
C LEU A 288 -23.77 13.22 -2.33
N PRO A 289 -24.57 14.30 -2.06
CA PRO A 289 -24.91 15.28 -3.09
C PRO A 289 -23.82 16.31 -3.34
N ILE A 290 -22.75 16.36 -2.54
CA ILE A 290 -21.74 17.41 -2.67
C ILE A 290 -21.02 17.41 -4.02
N PRO A 291 -20.67 18.57 -4.58
CA PRO A 291 -19.88 18.66 -5.80
C PRO A 291 -18.47 18.11 -5.56
N ARG A 292 -17.80 17.66 -6.64
CA ARG A 292 -16.47 17.03 -6.58
C ARG A 292 -15.41 17.89 -5.90
N ARG A 293 -15.43 19.20 -6.13
CA ARG A 293 -14.51 20.13 -5.48
C ARG A 293 -14.73 20.21 -3.98
N ALA A 294 -15.99 20.25 -3.54
CA ALA A 294 -16.32 20.23 -2.13
C ALA A 294 -15.89 18.89 -1.49
N ALA A 295 -16.07 17.76 -2.20
CA ALA A 295 -15.56 16.47 -1.74
C ALA A 295 -14.03 16.49 -1.57
N ALA A 296 -13.30 17.11 -2.51
CA ALA A 296 -11.85 17.24 -2.41
C ALA A 296 -11.43 18.16 -1.25
N ALA A 297 -12.09 19.30 -1.07
CA ALA A 297 -11.81 20.20 0.05
C ALA A 297 -12.09 19.56 1.41
N LEU A 298 -13.21 18.84 1.52
CA LEU A 298 -13.54 18.06 2.75
C LEU A 298 -12.57 16.91 2.97
N ALA A 299 -12.12 16.22 1.92
CA ALA A 299 -11.09 15.19 2.05
C ALA A 299 -9.76 15.77 2.55
N LEU A 300 -9.38 16.97 2.08
CA LEU A 300 -8.20 17.68 2.56
C LEU A 300 -8.32 18.02 4.05
N LEU A 301 -9.46 18.58 4.45
CA LEU A 301 -9.74 18.90 5.86
C LEU A 301 -9.75 17.64 6.73
N ALA A 302 -10.43 16.58 6.26
CA ALA A 302 -10.49 15.30 6.96
C ALA A 302 -9.10 14.69 7.14
N LEU A 303 -8.24 14.72 6.10
CA LEU A 303 -6.85 14.26 6.16
C LEU A 303 -6.04 15.08 7.18
N ALA A 304 -6.17 16.41 7.16
CA ALA A 304 -5.43 17.26 8.09
C ALA A 304 -5.81 16.98 9.56
N ILE A 305 -7.11 16.88 9.85
CA ILE A 305 -7.61 16.58 11.21
C ILE A 305 -7.20 15.14 11.60
N HIS A 306 -7.39 14.17 10.73
CA HIS A 306 -7.03 12.77 10.97
C HIS A 306 -5.55 12.61 11.31
N LEU A 307 -4.67 13.18 10.49
CA LEU A 307 -3.23 13.12 10.72
C LEU A 307 -2.84 13.87 12.00
N GLY A 308 -3.47 15.02 12.28
CA GLY A 308 -3.23 15.77 13.51
C GLY A 308 -3.60 14.98 14.75
N LEU A 309 -4.76 14.32 14.78
CA LEU A 309 -5.20 13.49 15.90
C LEU A 309 -4.34 12.22 16.02
N LEU A 310 -4.16 11.49 14.93
CA LEU A 310 -3.44 10.22 14.93
C LEU A 310 -1.99 10.36 15.41
N ASN A 311 -1.31 11.43 15.01
CA ASN A 311 0.09 11.65 15.43
C ASN A 311 0.23 12.25 16.86
N GLN A 312 -0.88 12.43 17.59
CA GLN A 312 -0.87 12.69 19.03
C GLN A 312 -0.96 11.39 19.86
N ALA A 313 -1.33 10.28 19.26
CA ALA A 313 -1.31 8.98 19.90
C ALA A 313 0.11 8.40 19.91
N PRO A 314 0.51 7.66 20.95
CA PRO A 314 1.77 6.93 20.96
C PRO A 314 1.74 5.86 19.85
N ALA A 315 2.90 5.62 19.23
CA ALA A 315 3.11 4.37 18.51
C ALA A 315 3.16 3.28 19.58
N ASP A 316 2.04 2.57 19.74
CA ASP A 316 1.74 1.67 20.85
C ASP A 316 2.91 0.70 21.15
N PRO A 317 3.31 0.47 22.43
CA PRO A 317 4.20 -0.61 22.85
C PRO A 317 3.77 -1.99 22.34
N TYR A 318 2.48 -2.21 22.18
CA TYR A 318 1.86 -3.35 21.55
C TYR A 318 2.37 -3.57 20.12
N PHE A 319 2.64 -2.51 19.41
CA PHE A 319 3.22 -2.49 18.07
C PHE A 319 4.67 -3.01 18.03
N ALA A 320 5.49 -2.63 19.00
CA ALA A 320 6.86 -3.14 19.14
C ALA A 320 6.84 -4.65 19.44
N GLN A 321 5.91 -5.10 20.27
CA GLN A 321 5.76 -6.50 20.61
C GLN A 321 5.20 -7.32 19.43
N THR A 322 4.30 -6.72 18.64
CA THR A 322 3.80 -7.32 17.37
C THR A 322 4.90 -7.38 16.33
N LEU A 323 5.75 -6.35 16.21
CA LEU A 323 6.93 -6.37 15.36
C LEU A 323 7.86 -7.53 15.72
N GLN A 324 8.18 -7.73 17.01
CA GLN A 324 9.02 -8.85 17.46
C GLN A 324 8.36 -10.20 17.18
N THR A 325 7.06 -10.34 17.36
CA THR A 325 6.32 -11.57 17.06
C THR A 325 6.26 -11.83 15.56
N TRP A 326 6.15 -10.77 14.75
CA TRP A 326 6.20 -10.85 13.31
C TRP A 326 7.63 -11.08 12.78
N GLU A 327 8.65 -10.52 13.42
CA GLU A 327 10.06 -10.76 13.11
C GLU A 327 10.47 -12.21 13.35
N GLN A 328 9.85 -12.89 14.27
CA GLN A 328 9.99 -14.34 14.48
C GLN A 328 9.07 -15.16 13.55
N GLY A 329 8.13 -14.53 12.88
CA GLY A 329 7.13 -15.13 12.02
C GLY A 329 7.46 -15.07 10.53
N ARG A 330 6.78 -15.89 9.76
CA ARG A 330 6.96 -16.10 8.31
C ARG A 330 6.60 -14.91 7.41
N PHE A 331 6.11 -13.79 7.96
CA PHE A 331 5.56 -12.65 7.23
C PHE A 331 6.43 -11.38 7.21
N ILE A 332 7.67 -11.42 7.70
CA ILE A 332 8.59 -10.28 7.82
C ILE A 332 8.70 -9.44 6.54
N ARG A 333 8.84 -10.10 5.39
CA ARG A 333 9.07 -9.42 4.11
C ARG A 333 7.87 -8.60 3.63
N PHE A 334 6.66 -9.04 3.95
CA PHE A 334 5.42 -8.34 3.60
C PHE A 334 5.14 -7.15 4.52
N HIS A 335 5.52 -7.27 5.78
CA HIS A 335 5.27 -6.29 6.82
C HIS A 335 5.87 -4.93 6.48
N GLY A 336 7.14 -4.85 6.11
CA GLY A 336 7.79 -3.58 5.80
C GLY A 336 7.13 -2.80 4.66
N VAL A 337 6.68 -3.51 3.60
CA VAL A 337 5.97 -2.90 2.47
C VAL A 337 4.62 -2.32 2.90
N VAL A 338 3.83 -3.10 3.64
CA VAL A 338 2.51 -2.69 4.13
C VAL A 338 2.63 -1.55 5.13
N GLN A 339 3.66 -1.56 5.96
CA GLN A 339 4.01 -0.50 6.89
C GLN A 339 4.26 0.84 6.17
N TRP A 340 5.14 0.84 5.16
CA TRP A 340 5.40 2.03 4.36
C TRP A 340 4.14 2.53 3.65
N LEU A 341 3.31 1.61 3.18
CA LEU A 341 2.03 1.96 2.59
C LEU A 341 1.11 2.62 3.63
N GLY A 342 1.01 2.05 4.83
CA GLY A 342 0.22 2.59 5.93
C GLY A 342 0.68 4.00 6.33
N TRP A 343 1.99 4.24 6.32
CA TRP A 343 2.55 5.54 6.64
C TRP A 343 2.37 6.57 5.55
N LEU A 344 2.62 6.20 4.28
CA LEU A 344 2.71 7.16 3.17
C LEU A 344 1.37 7.39 2.46
N TRP A 345 0.41 6.47 2.59
CA TRP A 345 -0.86 6.55 1.89
C TRP A 345 -1.62 7.88 2.12
N PRO A 346 -1.79 8.39 3.37
CA PRO A 346 -2.52 9.64 3.57
C PRO A 346 -1.80 10.85 2.98
N TYR A 347 -0.48 10.86 2.99
CA TYR A 347 0.31 11.95 2.39
C TYR A 347 0.20 11.94 0.87
N ALA A 348 0.19 10.75 0.26
CA ALA A 348 -0.09 10.60 -1.17
C ALA A 348 -1.53 11.03 -1.51
N ALA A 349 -2.50 10.69 -0.67
CA ALA A 349 -3.88 11.14 -0.80
C ALA A 349 -4.00 12.66 -0.66
N LEU A 350 -3.31 13.25 0.32
CA LEU A 350 -3.25 14.69 0.54
C LEU A 350 -2.68 15.41 -0.68
N LEU A 351 -1.56 14.96 -1.21
CA LEU A 351 -0.96 15.52 -2.43
C LEU A 351 -1.92 15.43 -3.62
N TYR A 352 -2.56 14.28 -3.81
CA TYR A 352 -3.55 14.08 -4.86
C TYR A 352 -4.72 15.05 -4.75
N VAL A 353 -5.26 15.22 -3.53
CA VAL A 353 -6.40 16.11 -3.27
C VAL A 353 -6.01 17.58 -3.43
N LEU A 354 -4.82 17.98 -2.97
CA LEU A 354 -4.28 19.34 -3.19
C LEU A 354 -4.21 19.70 -4.68
N VAL A 355 -3.68 18.80 -5.50
CA VAL A 355 -3.66 18.99 -6.96
C VAL A 355 -5.07 19.10 -7.54
N ARG A 356 -6.03 18.37 -6.98
CA ARG A 356 -7.44 18.44 -7.40
C ARG A 356 -8.11 19.74 -7.03
N VAL A 357 -7.87 20.26 -5.84
CA VAL A 357 -8.45 21.53 -5.37
C VAL A 357 -7.86 22.71 -6.14
N SER A 358 -6.54 22.70 -6.38
CA SER A 358 -5.82 23.76 -7.08
C SER A 358 -5.99 23.74 -8.61
N GLY A 359 -6.33 22.58 -9.19
CA GLY A 359 -6.53 22.42 -10.63
C GLY A 359 -7.76 23.16 -11.13
N ARG A 360 -7.63 23.92 -12.24
CA ARG A 360 -8.79 24.48 -12.97
C ARG A 360 -9.51 23.31 -13.64
N GLU A 361 -10.84 23.20 -13.45
CA GLU A 361 -11.63 22.27 -14.26
C GLU A 361 -11.48 22.63 -15.74
N PRO A 362 -11.25 21.65 -16.62
CA PRO A 362 -11.44 21.88 -18.03
C PRO A 362 -12.88 22.38 -18.20
N ARG A 363 -13.06 23.56 -18.76
CA ARG A 363 -14.38 24.05 -19.14
C ARG A 363 -15.03 22.97 -20.02
N ALA A 364 -16.23 22.55 -19.63
CA ALA A 364 -17.02 21.54 -20.33
C ALA A 364 -17.44 22.02 -21.73
#